data_330d885e2a6fec6cf2fdda47f04b59fb
#
_entry.id   330d885e2a6fec6cf2fdda47f04b59fb
#
_cell.length_a   1.000
_cell.length_b   1.000
_cell.length_c   1.000
_cell.angle_alpha   90.00
_cell.angle_beta   90.00
_cell.angle_gamma   90.00
#
_symmetry.space_group_name_H-M   'P 1'
#
loop_
_entity.id
_entity.type
_entity.pdbx_description
1 polymer ?
#
loop_
_entity_poly.entity_id
_entity_poly.type
_entity_poly.pdbx_seq_one_letter_code
_entity_poly.pdbx_strand_id
1 'polypeptide(L)'
;MRLLIDNKIPFFREYLKKIKNHDQFIIKYFDDNNLENDDCLNADALFIRSTTRVNSELLSNSPIKFIGSATSGYDHFDNNILNNSKYSIYVASGCNASAVVNWVLSCIGLLVFKKVISRNRMLGIIGYGNVGKLLSKILKNLNIDHKIYDPYLGIGNINDIKDCEVVSIHASYSKTGKFPSHELINSDFLGGASTKVIINSARGEIIDEDSILNSDILYLSD
;
A
#
# COMPACT_ATOMS: atom_id res chain seq x y z
N MET A 1 -7.66 -16.24 25.97
CA MET A 1 -6.85 -16.09 24.76
C MET A 1 -5.78 -15.05 25.02
N ARG A 2 -4.51 -15.37 24.70
CA ARG A 2 -3.34 -14.50 24.93
C ARG A 2 -3.06 -13.72 23.65
N LEU A 3 -3.07 -12.40 23.73
CA LEU A 3 -2.85 -11.49 22.62
C LEU A 3 -1.48 -10.83 22.77
N LEU A 4 -0.69 -10.88 21.71
CA LEU A 4 0.58 -10.16 21.58
C LEU A 4 0.37 -9.02 20.60
N ILE A 5 0.56 -7.77 21.02
CA ILE A 5 0.08 -6.59 20.29
C ILE A 5 1.20 -5.56 20.17
N ASP A 6 1.46 -5.09 18.96
CA ASP A 6 2.34 -3.93 18.74
C ASP A 6 1.74 -2.69 19.42
N ASN A 7 2.51 -2.12 20.34
CA ASN A 7 2.12 -0.97 21.16
C ASN A 7 1.81 0.30 20.34
N LYS A 8 2.32 0.38 19.12
CA LYS A 8 2.15 1.53 18.22
C LYS A 8 0.97 1.40 17.27
N ILE A 9 0.14 0.36 17.37
CA ILE A 9 -1.12 0.30 16.62
C ILE A 9 -2.07 1.38 17.16
N PRO A 10 -2.45 2.39 16.33
CA PRO A 10 -3.27 3.50 16.80
C PRO A 10 -4.64 3.04 17.30
N PHE A 11 -5.07 3.60 18.44
CA PHE A 11 -6.39 3.37 19.03
C PHE A 11 -6.74 1.90 19.35
N PHE A 12 -5.79 0.97 19.28
CA PHE A 12 -6.08 -0.45 19.52
C PHE A 12 -6.64 -0.69 20.92
N ARG A 13 -6.08 -0.03 21.93
CA ARG A 13 -6.52 -0.15 23.34
C ARG A 13 -7.96 0.34 23.54
N GLU A 14 -8.34 1.43 22.87
CA GLU A 14 -9.69 2.01 22.93
C GLU A 14 -10.71 1.11 22.25
N TYR A 15 -10.35 0.56 21.08
CA TYR A 15 -11.22 -0.36 20.35
C TYR A 15 -11.36 -1.69 21.09
N LEU A 16 -10.30 -2.21 21.68
CA LEU A 16 -10.34 -3.45 22.44
C LEU A 16 -11.35 -3.39 23.60
N LYS A 17 -11.39 -2.26 24.32
CA LYS A 17 -12.37 -2.02 25.40
C LYS A 17 -13.83 -2.02 24.93
N LYS A 18 -14.08 -1.83 23.63
CA LYS A 18 -15.43 -1.89 23.05
C LYS A 18 -15.86 -3.32 22.69
N ILE A 19 -14.94 -4.26 22.70
CA ILE A 19 -15.24 -5.67 22.41
C ILE A 19 -15.93 -6.28 23.63
N LYS A 20 -17.07 -6.94 23.39
CA LYS A 20 -17.78 -7.67 24.43
C LYS A 20 -16.87 -8.79 24.98
N ASN A 21 -16.78 -8.91 26.30
CA ASN A 21 -15.93 -9.88 27.01
C ASN A 21 -14.41 -9.64 26.78
N HIS A 22 -13.98 -8.39 26.60
CA HIS A 22 -12.56 -8.05 26.43
C HIS A 22 -11.70 -8.46 27.64
N ASP A 23 -12.27 -8.54 28.84
CA ASP A 23 -11.60 -8.96 30.09
C ASP A 23 -11.09 -10.42 30.04
N GLN A 24 -11.55 -11.23 29.07
CA GLN A 24 -11.09 -12.61 28.88
C GLN A 24 -9.75 -12.69 28.14
N PHE A 25 -9.24 -11.56 27.64
CA PHE A 25 -7.96 -11.52 26.96
C PHE A 25 -6.82 -11.21 27.95
N ILE A 26 -5.77 -12.03 27.87
CA ILE A 26 -4.49 -11.74 28.51
C ILE A 26 -3.66 -11.02 27.45
N ILE A 27 -3.29 -9.74 27.71
CA ILE A 27 -2.68 -8.88 26.72
C ILE A 27 -1.23 -8.61 27.10
N LYS A 28 -0.31 -8.85 26.17
CA LYS A 28 1.07 -8.41 26.20
C LYS A 28 1.31 -7.43 25.05
N TYR A 29 1.91 -6.28 25.36
CA TYR A 29 2.34 -5.33 24.34
C TYR A 29 3.83 -5.47 24.09
N PHE A 30 4.25 -5.25 22.84
CA PHE A 30 5.64 -5.17 22.46
C PHE A 30 5.93 -3.91 21.65
N ASP A 31 7.18 -3.50 21.60
CA ASP A 31 7.66 -2.44 20.72
C ASP A 31 8.33 -3.06 19.48
N ASP A 32 8.12 -2.45 18.33
CA ASP A 32 8.47 -2.92 16.97
C ASP A 32 9.81 -3.64 16.83
N ASN A 33 10.86 -3.08 17.45
CA ASN A 33 12.24 -3.54 17.26
C ASN A 33 12.65 -4.66 18.22
N ASN A 34 11.73 -5.10 19.09
CA ASN A 34 12.05 -6.02 20.19
C ASN A 34 11.16 -7.26 20.20
N LEU A 35 10.49 -7.59 19.08
CA LEU A 35 9.70 -8.81 19.00
C LEU A 35 10.60 -10.00 18.65
N GLU A 36 10.68 -10.94 19.57
CA GLU A 36 11.46 -12.16 19.42
C GLU A 36 10.55 -13.41 19.43
N ASN A 37 11.10 -14.54 19.00
CA ASN A 37 10.37 -15.81 19.01
C ASN A 37 9.82 -16.18 20.39
N ASP A 38 10.60 -15.93 21.45
CA ASP A 38 10.22 -16.23 22.84
C ASP A 38 8.92 -15.51 23.25
N ASP A 39 8.67 -14.31 22.74
CA ASP A 39 7.39 -13.62 22.96
C ASP A 39 6.21 -14.36 22.33
N CYS A 40 6.45 -14.93 21.14
CA CYS A 40 5.44 -15.65 20.39
C CYS A 40 5.07 -17.01 20.99
N LEU A 41 5.96 -17.64 21.77
CA LEU A 41 5.72 -18.94 22.39
C LEU A 41 4.54 -18.93 23.37
N ASN A 42 4.20 -17.78 23.91
CA ASN A 42 3.14 -17.62 24.90
C ASN A 42 1.92 -16.83 24.37
N ALA A 43 1.75 -16.69 23.04
CA ALA A 43 0.66 -15.96 22.44
C ALA A 43 -0.22 -16.86 21.57
N ASP A 44 -1.53 -16.63 21.56
CA ASP A 44 -2.48 -17.32 20.70
C ASP A 44 -2.82 -16.50 19.44
N ALA A 45 -2.66 -15.17 19.52
CA ALA A 45 -2.85 -14.24 18.41
C ALA A 45 -1.80 -13.12 18.45
N LEU A 46 -1.37 -12.69 17.26
CA LEU A 46 -0.37 -11.63 17.05
C LEU A 46 -0.99 -10.47 16.28
N PHE A 47 -0.83 -9.23 16.78
CA PHE A 47 -1.26 -8.02 16.09
C PHE A 47 -0.06 -7.12 15.84
N ILE A 48 0.18 -6.79 14.56
CA ILE A 48 1.38 -6.12 14.08
C ILE A 48 1.06 -4.93 13.17
N ARG A 49 2.10 -4.17 12.84
CA ARG A 49 2.16 -3.24 11.70
C ARG A 49 3.12 -3.77 10.64
N SER A 50 3.21 -3.07 9.49
CA SER A 50 4.12 -3.45 8.39
C SER A 50 5.62 -3.39 8.74
N THR A 51 5.97 -2.77 9.86
CA THR A 51 7.35 -2.71 10.37
C THR A 51 7.83 -4.03 10.98
N THR A 52 6.91 -4.91 11.36
CA THR A 52 7.21 -6.24 11.90
C THR A 52 7.27 -7.26 10.77
N ARG A 53 8.44 -7.82 10.48
CA ARG A 53 8.57 -8.92 9.52
C ARG A 53 8.14 -10.23 10.15
N VAL A 54 7.22 -10.93 9.49
CA VAL A 54 6.70 -12.23 9.94
C VAL A 54 7.27 -13.35 9.08
N ASN A 55 8.14 -14.14 9.68
CA ASN A 55 8.84 -15.27 9.06
C ASN A 55 8.67 -16.55 9.88
N SER A 56 9.21 -17.66 9.36
CA SER A 56 9.13 -18.97 10.01
C SER A 56 9.94 -19.04 11.30
N GLU A 57 11.01 -18.26 11.43
CA GLU A 57 11.84 -18.20 12.63
C GLU A 57 11.08 -17.56 13.78
N LEU A 58 10.48 -16.37 13.55
CA LEU A 58 9.65 -15.67 14.53
C LEU A 58 8.51 -16.53 15.07
N LEU A 59 7.86 -17.32 14.22
CA LEU A 59 6.72 -18.14 14.60
C LEU A 59 7.06 -19.61 14.93
N SER A 60 8.36 -19.93 15.04
CA SER A 60 8.81 -21.29 15.34
C SER A 60 8.23 -21.78 16.67
N ASN A 61 7.64 -22.99 16.67
CA ASN A 61 7.02 -23.62 17.84
C ASN A 61 5.96 -22.78 18.56
N SER A 62 5.52 -21.63 17.99
CA SER A 62 4.50 -20.80 18.62
C SER A 62 3.11 -21.40 18.47
N PRO A 63 2.21 -21.21 19.45
CA PRO A 63 0.80 -21.62 19.36
C PRO A 63 -0.06 -20.64 18.55
N ILE A 64 0.51 -19.55 18.03
CA ILE A 64 -0.21 -18.52 17.26
C ILE A 64 -0.93 -19.17 16.07
N LYS A 65 -2.21 -18.83 15.92
CA LYS A 65 -3.06 -19.23 14.79
C LYS A 65 -3.65 -18.04 14.05
N PHE A 66 -3.76 -16.89 14.70
CA PHE A 66 -4.30 -15.68 14.10
C PHE A 66 -3.23 -14.58 14.07
N ILE A 67 -3.09 -13.92 12.92
CA ILE A 67 -2.19 -12.78 12.74
C ILE A 67 -2.97 -11.64 12.10
N GLY A 68 -3.12 -10.53 12.84
CA GLY A 68 -3.76 -9.31 12.37
C GLY A 68 -2.71 -8.23 12.04
N SER A 69 -2.68 -7.75 10.81
CA SER A 69 -1.87 -6.58 10.46
C SER A 69 -2.73 -5.32 10.39
N ALA A 70 -2.38 -4.31 11.16
CA ALA A 70 -3.07 -3.01 11.18
C ALA A 70 -2.73 -2.13 9.97
N THR A 71 -2.01 -2.66 8.99
CA THR A 71 -1.61 -1.98 7.76
C THR A 71 -2.06 -2.75 6.52
N SER A 72 -2.14 -2.05 5.39
CA SER A 72 -2.42 -2.68 4.10
C SER A 72 -1.22 -3.45 3.57
N GLY A 73 -1.49 -4.48 2.76
CA GLY A 73 -0.47 -5.24 2.05
C GLY A 73 0.09 -6.42 2.85
N TYR A 74 0.86 -7.24 2.16
CA TYR A 74 1.42 -8.50 2.66
C TYR A 74 2.95 -8.54 2.58
N ASP A 75 3.61 -7.45 2.22
CA ASP A 75 5.04 -7.38 1.92
C ASP A 75 5.93 -7.75 3.12
N HIS A 76 5.40 -7.61 4.33
CA HIS A 76 6.07 -7.93 5.60
C HIS A 76 5.88 -9.39 6.04
N PHE A 77 5.18 -10.20 5.26
CA PHE A 77 5.03 -11.65 5.48
C PHE A 77 5.89 -12.43 4.51
N ASP A 78 6.59 -13.43 5.00
CA ASP A 78 7.26 -14.40 4.14
C ASP A 78 6.23 -15.31 3.44
N ASN A 79 6.53 -15.72 2.21
CA ASN A 79 5.65 -16.59 1.41
C ASN A 79 5.30 -17.92 2.13
N ASN A 80 6.22 -18.46 2.90
CA ASN A 80 5.99 -19.68 3.70
C ASN A 80 4.91 -19.48 4.77
N ILE A 81 4.76 -18.25 5.27
CA ILE A 81 3.71 -17.93 6.24
C ILE A 81 2.37 -17.71 5.54
N LEU A 82 2.37 -16.97 4.42
CA LEU A 82 1.16 -16.69 3.64
C LEU A 82 0.49 -17.98 3.10
N ASN A 83 1.30 -18.97 2.72
CA ASN A 83 0.82 -20.23 2.16
C ASN A 83 0.57 -21.32 3.21
N ASN A 84 0.78 -21.03 4.50
CA ASN A 84 0.62 -22.01 5.56
C ASN A 84 -0.78 -21.94 6.16
N SER A 85 -1.55 -23.03 5.96
CA SER A 85 -2.92 -23.17 6.47
C SER A 85 -3.07 -23.14 8.01
N LYS A 86 -1.95 -23.22 8.75
CA LYS A 86 -1.94 -23.04 10.22
C LYS A 86 -2.40 -21.63 10.61
N TYR A 87 -2.08 -20.61 9.78
CA TYR A 87 -2.29 -19.23 10.13
C TYR A 87 -3.52 -18.64 9.44
N SER A 88 -4.40 -18.02 10.21
CA SER A 88 -5.45 -17.14 9.71
C SER A 88 -4.90 -15.71 9.70
N ILE A 89 -4.58 -15.18 8.51
CA ILE A 89 -3.96 -13.86 8.36
C ILE A 89 -5.00 -12.87 7.88
N TYR A 90 -5.13 -11.75 8.59
CA TYR A 90 -5.98 -10.63 8.22
C TYR A 90 -5.15 -9.35 8.13
N VAL A 91 -5.27 -8.65 7.02
CA VAL A 91 -4.65 -7.31 6.83
C VAL A 91 -5.74 -6.26 6.69
N ALA A 92 -5.50 -5.07 7.23
CA ALA A 92 -6.44 -3.95 7.17
C ALA A 92 -6.43 -3.29 5.79
N SER A 93 -6.75 -4.07 4.74
CA SER A 93 -6.71 -3.62 3.36
C SER A 93 -7.63 -2.42 3.13
N GLY A 94 -7.09 -1.34 2.58
CA GLY A 94 -7.84 -0.12 2.25
C GLY A 94 -8.13 0.80 3.44
N CYS A 95 -7.67 0.49 4.66
CA CYS A 95 -7.91 1.31 5.85
C CYS A 95 -7.38 2.75 5.70
N ASN A 96 -6.30 2.94 4.95
CA ASN A 96 -5.66 4.23 4.69
C ASN A 96 -6.03 4.85 3.32
N ALA A 97 -6.93 4.20 2.54
CA ALA A 97 -7.21 4.63 1.16
C ALA A 97 -7.66 6.09 1.07
N SER A 98 -8.50 6.56 2.00
CA SER A 98 -8.94 7.97 2.02
C SER A 98 -7.80 8.95 2.35
N ALA A 99 -6.90 8.57 3.25
CA ALA A 99 -5.74 9.41 3.58
C ALA A 99 -4.79 9.54 2.38
N VAL A 100 -4.50 8.43 1.71
CA VAL A 100 -3.67 8.41 0.49
C VAL A 100 -4.31 9.25 -0.62
N VAL A 101 -5.61 9.10 -0.87
CA VAL A 101 -6.31 9.89 -1.90
C VAL A 101 -6.29 11.37 -1.56
N ASN A 102 -6.49 11.76 -0.29
CA ASN A 102 -6.39 13.15 0.14
C ASN A 102 -5.00 13.72 -0.11
N TRP A 103 -3.94 12.97 0.17
CA TRP A 103 -2.57 13.37 -0.13
C TRP A 103 -2.36 13.58 -1.63
N VAL A 104 -2.76 12.62 -2.48
CA VAL A 104 -2.67 12.73 -3.95
C VAL A 104 -3.41 13.97 -4.47
N LEU A 105 -4.64 14.19 -4.00
CA LEU A 105 -5.43 15.36 -4.41
C LEU A 105 -4.79 16.68 -3.94
N SER A 106 -4.15 16.68 -2.77
CA SER A 106 -3.41 17.85 -2.26
C SER A 106 -2.19 18.15 -3.14
N CYS A 107 -1.43 17.11 -3.55
CA CYS A 107 -0.33 17.25 -4.50
C CYS A 107 -0.83 17.84 -5.82
N ILE A 108 -1.89 17.28 -6.40
CA ILE A 108 -2.49 17.79 -7.65
C ILE A 108 -2.94 19.24 -7.49
N GLY A 109 -3.63 19.56 -6.41
CA GLY A 109 -4.08 20.94 -6.13
C GLY A 109 -2.93 21.94 -6.03
N LEU A 110 -1.86 21.57 -5.33
CA LEU A 110 -0.64 22.37 -5.21
C LEU A 110 0.04 22.60 -6.58
N LEU A 111 0.15 21.54 -7.39
CA LEU A 111 0.76 21.60 -8.71
C LEU A 111 -0.02 22.52 -9.68
N VAL A 112 -1.35 22.48 -9.61
CA VAL A 112 -2.22 23.41 -10.35
C VAL A 112 -2.03 24.84 -9.87
N PHE A 113 -2.03 25.06 -8.56
CA PHE A 113 -1.80 26.37 -7.95
C PHE A 113 -0.45 26.97 -8.35
N LYS A 114 0.60 26.13 -8.36
CA LYS A 114 1.95 26.51 -8.79
C LYS A 114 2.11 26.61 -10.32
N LYS A 115 1.06 26.32 -11.10
CA LYS A 115 1.06 26.31 -12.57
C LYS A 115 2.05 25.30 -13.19
N VAL A 116 2.42 24.26 -12.47
CA VAL A 116 3.26 23.15 -12.98
C VAL A 116 2.47 22.30 -13.96
N ILE A 117 1.18 22.08 -13.66
CA ILE A 117 0.26 21.33 -14.52
C ILE A 117 -0.96 22.20 -14.87
N SER A 118 -1.61 21.85 -15.99
CA SER A 118 -2.81 22.58 -16.47
C SER A 118 -4.04 22.25 -15.61
N ARG A 119 -5.08 23.12 -15.66
CA ARG A 119 -6.37 22.83 -15.05
C ARG A 119 -7.12 21.71 -15.76
N ASN A 120 -7.01 21.65 -17.08
CA ASN A 120 -7.68 20.66 -17.94
C ASN A 120 -6.78 19.47 -18.25
N ARG A 121 -5.97 19.06 -17.26
CA ARG A 121 -5.04 17.92 -17.36
C ARG A 121 -5.78 16.61 -17.49
N MET A 122 -5.21 15.70 -18.24
CA MET A 122 -5.55 14.28 -18.20
C MET A 122 -4.74 13.61 -17.08
N LEU A 123 -5.43 12.86 -16.22
CA LEU A 123 -4.81 12.08 -15.16
C LEU A 123 -4.74 10.60 -15.53
N GLY A 124 -3.62 9.95 -15.25
CA GLY A 124 -3.45 8.51 -15.35
C GLY A 124 -3.47 7.87 -13.96
N ILE A 125 -4.19 6.78 -13.80
CA ILE A 125 -4.23 5.97 -12.57
C ILE A 125 -3.67 4.59 -12.91
N ILE A 126 -2.57 4.20 -12.28
CA ILE A 126 -2.00 2.85 -12.37
C ILE A 126 -2.36 2.07 -11.10
N GLY A 127 -3.13 0.99 -11.26
CA GLY A 127 -3.70 0.19 -10.17
C GLY A 127 -5.11 0.65 -9.76
N TYR A 128 -6.09 -0.25 -9.91
CA TYR A 128 -7.51 0.03 -9.63
C TYR A 128 -8.02 -0.75 -8.41
N GLY A 129 -7.19 -0.78 -7.35
CA GLY A 129 -7.50 -1.29 -6.03
C GLY A 129 -8.32 -0.30 -5.18
N ASN A 130 -8.21 -0.37 -3.85
CA ASN A 130 -8.97 0.49 -2.92
C ASN A 130 -8.69 1.99 -3.15
N VAL A 131 -7.42 2.37 -3.32
CA VAL A 131 -7.02 3.76 -3.54
C VAL A 131 -7.42 4.23 -4.93
N GLY A 132 -7.06 3.49 -5.99
CA GLY A 132 -7.36 3.87 -7.38
C GLY A 132 -8.86 4.00 -7.65
N LYS A 133 -9.69 3.11 -7.10
CA LYS A 133 -11.16 3.19 -7.18
C LYS A 133 -11.70 4.45 -6.50
N LEU A 134 -11.20 4.74 -5.30
CA LEU A 134 -11.65 5.93 -4.56
C LEU A 134 -11.22 7.21 -5.27
N LEU A 135 -9.96 7.29 -5.73
CA LEU A 135 -9.45 8.42 -6.50
C LEU A 135 -10.28 8.64 -7.77
N SER A 136 -10.48 7.59 -8.56
CA SER A 136 -11.30 7.66 -9.78
C SER A 136 -12.72 8.15 -9.50
N LYS A 137 -13.36 7.68 -8.42
CA LYS A 137 -14.70 8.13 -8.02
C LYS A 137 -14.71 9.65 -7.73
N ILE A 138 -13.71 10.15 -7.02
CA ILE A 138 -13.63 11.57 -6.68
C ILE A 138 -13.35 12.41 -7.93
N LEU A 139 -12.42 11.98 -8.80
CA LEU A 139 -12.12 12.67 -10.06
C LEU A 139 -13.36 12.77 -10.96
N LYS A 140 -14.16 11.71 -11.06
CA LYS A 140 -15.45 11.72 -11.79
C LYS A 140 -16.41 12.77 -11.20
N ASN A 141 -16.55 12.82 -9.89
CA ASN A 141 -17.42 13.80 -9.21
C ASN A 141 -16.96 15.26 -9.42
N LEU A 142 -15.65 15.45 -9.61
CA LEU A 142 -15.06 16.76 -9.91
C LEU A 142 -15.01 17.09 -11.41
N ASN A 143 -15.55 16.24 -12.27
CA ASN A 143 -15.49 16.34 -13.73
C ASN A 143 -14.04 16.48 -14.24
N ILE A 144 -13.12 15.69 -13.66
CA ILE A 144 -11.71 15.62 -14.06
C ILE A 144 -11.53 14.36 -14.90
N ASP A 145 -11.11 14.54 -16.15
CA ASP A 145 -10.85 13.44 -17.06
C ASP A 145 -9.65 12.62 -16.60
N HIS A 146 -9.80 11.30 -16.66
CA HIS A 146 -8.72 10.39 -16.26
C HIS A 146 -8.81 9.05 -16.99
N LYS A 147 -7.65 8.43 -17.16
CA LYS A 147 -7.48 7.06 -17.68
C LYS A 147 -7.04 6.14 -16.57
N ILE A 148 -7.37 4.86 -16.68
CA ILE A 148 -7.07 3.85 -15.67
C ILE A 148 -6.35 2.70 -16.36
N TYR A 149 -5.30 2.19 -15.72
CA TYR A 149 -4.62 0.97 -16.12
C TYR A 149 -4.53 0.00 -14.94
N ASP A 150 -5.10 -1.18 -15.10
CA ASP A 150 -4.95 -2.32 -14.20
C ASP A 150 -4.99 -3.62 -14.99
N PRO A 151 -3.85 -4.25 -15.26
CA PRO A 151 -3.78 -5.43 -16.13
C PRO A 151 -4.39 -6.68 -15.50
N TYR A 152 -4.43 -6.78 -14.16
CA TYR A 152 -5.08 -7.90 -13.47
C TYR A 152 -6.60 -7.85 -13.60
N LEU A 153 -7.17 -6.66 -13.73
CA LEU A 153 -8.60 -6.45 -13.95
C LEU A 153 -8.94 -6.33 -15.46
N GLY A 154 -7.94 -6.35 -16.34
CA GLY A 154 -8.13 -6.16 -17.77
C GLY A 154 -8.62 -4.75 -18.14
N ILE A 155 -8.24 -3.72 -17.36
CA ILE A 155 -8.67 -2.33 -17.55
C ILE A 155 -7.57 -1.52 -18.21
N GLY A 156 -7.87 -0.88 -19.35
CA GLY A 156 -7.02 0.10 -20.02
C GLY A 156 -5.75 -0.48 -20.64
N ASN A 157 -4.93 0.43 -21.16
CA ASN A 157 -3.62 0.12 -21.74
C ASN A 157 -2.57 1.05 -21.09
N ILE A 158 -1.37 0.54 -20.82
CA ILE A 158 -0.28 1.33 -20.24
C ILE A 158 0.13 2.48 -21.17
N ASN A 159 0.04 2.31 -22.49
CA ASN A 159 0.33 3.35 -23.46
C ASN A 159 -0.65 4.54 -23.35
N ASP A 160 -1.90 4.29 -23.00
CA ASP A 160 -2.87 5.37 -22.77
C ASP A 160 -2.50 6.24 -21.56
N ILE A 161 -1.79 5.66 -20.59
CA ILE A 161 -1.33 6.36 -19.39
C ILE A 161 -0.16 7.29 -19.71
N LYS A 162 0.71 6.94 -20.68
CA LYS A 162 1.83 7.79 -21.12
C LYS A 162 1.38 9.16 -21.66
N ASP A 163 0.15 9.25 -22.19
CA ASP A 163 -0.43 10.50 -22.68
C ASP A 163 -0.97 11.41 -21.57
N CYS A 164 -0.98 10.93 -20.34
CA CYS A 164 -1.50 11.69 -19.21
C CYS A 164 -0.44 12.64 -18.64
N GLU A 165 -0.82 13.89 -18.40
CA GLU A 165 0.09 14.92 -17.85
C GLU A 165 0.55 14.56 -16.43
N VAL A 166 -0.31 13.90 -15.65
CA VAL A 166 -0.02 13.43 -14.29
C VAL A 166 -0.36 11.95 -14.18
N VAL A 167 0.57 11.16 -13.66
CA VAL A 167 0.35 9.73 -13.40
C VAL A 167 0.41 9.46 -11.91
N SER A 168 -0.64 8.84 -11.37
CA SER A 168 -0.73 8.43 -9.96
C SER A 168 -0.69 6.92 -9.82
N ILE A 169 0.25 6.41 -9.03
CA ILE A 169 0.55 4.98 -8.92
C ILE A 169 0.03 4.44 -7.60
N HIS A 170 -0.82 3.40 -7.70
CA HIS A 170 -1.47 2.69 -6.59
C HIS A 170 -1.42 1.17 -6.78
N ALA A 171 -0.55 0.70 -7.66
CA ALA A 171 -0.38 -0.71 -7.95
C ALA A 171 0.33 -1.44 -6.80
N SER A 172 -0.03 -2.70 -6.58
CA SER A 172 0.76 -3.57 -5.69
C SER A 172 2.10 -3.89 -6.34
N TYR A 173 3.15 -3.96 -5.51
CA TYR A 173 4.47 -4.34 -5.98
C TYR A 173 4.58 -5.84 -6.23
N SER A 174 5.19 -6.22 -7.34
CA SER A 174 5.60 -7.60 -7.61
C SER A 174 6.76 -7.66 -8.61
N LYS A 175 7.75 -8.52 -8.32
CA LYS A 175 8.87 -8.81 -9.23
C LYS A 175 8.53 -9.85 -10.29
N THR A 176 7.59 -10.72 -9.98
CA THR A 176 7.26 -11.91 -10.78
C THR A 176 5.75 -12.01 -10.96
N GLY A 177 5.32 -12.90 -11.83
CA GLY A 177 3.91 -13.13 -12.13
C GLY A 177 3.52 -12.68 -13.53
N LYS A 178 2.23 -12.71 -13.82
CA LYS A 178 1.71 -12.40 -15.16
C LYS A 178 1.94 -10.94 -15.57
N PHE A 179 1.89 -10.02 -14.59
CA PHE A 179 2.06 -8.58 -14.80
C PHE A 179 2.94 -8.02 -13.68
N PRO A 180 4.28 -8.19 -13.77
CA PRO A 180 5.19 -7.61 -12.79
C PRO A 180 5.11 -6.09 -12.79
N SER A 181 5.25 -5.50 -11.61
CA SER A 181 5.23 -4.04 -11.44
C SER A 181 6.60 -3.46 -11.04
N HIS A 182 7.60 -4.31 -10.84
CA HIS A 182 8.98 -3.87 -10.63
C HIS A 182 9.47 -3.07 -11.83
N GLU A 183 9.96 -1.85 -11.59
CA GLU A 183 10.44 -0.93 -12.63
C GLU A 183 9.44 -0.74 -13.79
N LEU A 184 8.14 -0.74 -13.47
CA LEU A 184 7.08 -0.51 -14.45
C LEU A 184 7.23 0.88 -15.12
N ILE A 185 7.70 1.86 -14.34
CA ILE A 185 8.02 3.21 -14.83
C ILE A 185 9.53 3.27 -15.04
N ASN A 186 9.93 3.05 -16.25
CA ASN A 186 11.32 3.01 -16.71
C ASN A 186 11.51 3.89 -17.97
N SER A 187 12.69 3.84 -18.58
CA SER A 187 13.01 4.59 -19.78
C SER A 187 12.04 4.33 -20.95
N ASP A 188 11.53 3.09 -21.09
CA ASP A 188 10.56 2.74 -22.14
C ASP A 188 9.19 3.40 -21.87
N PHE A 189 8.78 3.46 -20.59
CA PHE A 189 7.57 4.18 -20.22
C PHE A 189 7.73 5.68 -20.45
N LEU A 190 8.86 6.26 -20.04
CA LEU A 190 9.14 7.70 -20.12
C LEU A 190 9.41 8.15 -21.54
N GLY A 191 9.92 7.27 -22.41
CA GLY A 191 10.22 7.55 -23.80
C GLY A 191 8.98 7.94 -24.60
N GLY A 192 8.90 9.23 -25.00
CA GLY A 192 7.76 9.79 -25.74
C GLY A 192 6.51 10.02 -24.90
N ALA A 193 6.57 9.91 -23.58
CA ALA A 193 5.45 10.21 -22.70
C ALA A 193 5.19 11.73 -22.63
N SER A 194 3.90 12.10 -22.54
CA SER A 194 3.48 13.49 -22.26
C SER A 194 3.44 13.79 -20.75
N THR A 195 3.84 12.82 -19.94
CA THR A 195 3.81 12.89 -18.48
C THR A 195 4.82 13.91 -17.96
N LYS A 196 4.36 14.85 -17.14
CA LYS A 196 5.18 15.83 -16.43
C LYS A 196 5.38 15.51 -14.97
N VAL A 197 4.43 14.79 -14.38
CA VAL A 197 4.42 14.50 -12.94
C VAL A 197 4.05 13.05 -12.70
N ILE A 198 4.81 12.40 -11.84
CA ILE A 198 4.51 11.09 -11.30
C ILE A 198 4.31 11.21 -9.79
N ILE A 199 3.17 10.73 -9.29
CA ILE A 199 2.83 10.66 -7.87
C ILE A 199 2.80 9.18 -7.49
N ASN A 200 3.76 8.74 -6.70
CA ASN A 200 3.86 7.35 -6.26
C ASN A 200 3.46 7.22 -4.79
N SER A 201 2.31 6.66 -4.52
CA SER A 201 1.84 6.29 -3.18
C SER A 201 1.78 4.77 -2.99
N ALA A 202 2.62 4.05 -3.71
CA ALA A 202 2.67 2.58 -3.66
C ALA A 202 4.01 2.10 -3.08
N ARG A 203 4.94 1.71 -3.96
CA ARG A 203 6.29 1.24 -3.56
C ARG A 203 7.34 1.88 -4.46
N GLY A 204 8.49 2.25 -3.90
CA GLY A 204 9.58 2.87 -4.63
C GLY A 204 10.04 2.03 -5.81
N GLU A 205 10.16 0.72 -5.63
CA GLU A 205 10.65 -0.22 -6.62
C GLU A 205 9.75 -0.42 -7.86
N ILE A 206 8.60 0.25 -7.93
CA ILE A 206 7.78 0.36 -9.16
C ILE A 206 8.42 1.32 -10.16
N ILE A 207 9.31 2.18 -9.67
CA ILE A 207 10.04 3.19 -10.44
C ILE A 207 11.46 2.70 -10.67
N ASP A 208 11.96 2.83 -11.89
CA ASP A 208 13.38 2.82 -12.18
C ASP A 208 13.94 4.21 -11.83
N GLU A 209 14.68 4.28 -10.72
CA GLU A 209 15.19 5.55 -10.18
C GLU A 209 16.13 6.25 -11.17
N ASP A 210 17.00 5.51 -11.88
CA ASP A 210 17.93 6.08 -12.85
C ASP A 210 17.17 6.74 -14.00
N SER A 211 16.08 6.13 -14.46
CA SER A 211 15.24 6.70 -15.52
C SER A 211 14.56 8.01 -15.09
N ILE A 212 14.10 8.09 -13.84
CA ILE A 212 13.50 9.33 -13.31
C ILE A 212 14.55 10.42 -13.14
N LEU A 213 15.73 10.11 -12.58
CA LEU A 213 16.81 11.08 -12.37
C LEU A 213 17.33 11.68 -13.67
N ASN A 214 17.27 10.92 -14.76
CA ASN A 214 17.67 11.36 -16.10
C ASN A 214 16.52 11.97 -16.93
N SER A 215 15.39 12.29 -16.33
CA SER A 215 14.21 12.87 -16.96
C SER A 215 13.87 14.26 -16.40
N ASP A 216 13.04 15.03 -17.12
CA ASP A 216 12.48 16.29 -16.64
C ASP A 216 11.17 16.12 -15.84
N ILE A 217 10.88 14.88 -15.42
CA ILE A 217 9.64 14.56 -14.73
C ILE A 217 9.75 14.90 -13.25
N LEU A 218 8.76 15.61 -12.73
CA LEU A 218 8.63 15.84 -11.29
C LEU A 218 8.10 14.57 -10.62
N TYR A 219 8.90 13.97 -9.76
CA TYR A 219 8.54 12.79 -8.99
C TYR A 219 8.17 13.16 -7.54
N LEU A 220 7.01 12.69 -7.08
CA LEU A 220 6.49 12.85 -5.72
C LEU A 220 6.20 11.48 -5.11
N SER A 221 6.69 11.22 -3.91
CA SER A 221 6.35 10.02 -3.13
C SER A 221 5.91 10.39 -1.71
N ASP A 222 5.10 9.53 -1.08
CA ASP A 222 4.70 9.61 0.32
C ASP A 222 5.70 8.92 1.27
#